data_28724671ea60e60c7e51943aedd737bf
#
_entry.id   28724671ea60e60c7e51943aedd737bf
#
_cell.length_a   1.000
_cell.length_b   1.000
_cell.length_c   1.000
_cell.angle_alpha   90.00
_cell.angle_beta   90.00
_cell.angle_gamma   90.00
#
_symmetry.space_group_name_H-M   'P 1'
#
loop_
_entity.id
_entity.type
_entity.pdbx_description
1 polymer ?
#
loop_
_entity_poly.entity_id
_entity_poly.type
_entity_poly.pdbx_seq_one_letter_code
_entity_poly.pdbx_strand_id
1 'polypeptide(L)'
;MTAQEPDNTQQPTPAAHGTADAPLTDDRLQEVESTPHLMTDSAEDTERRNGAGGDRWQAALQGILNGSVLVTVLAVVLALVACGILIAVTDENVRATAGYFFARPTDMLQAIGTAVGGAYASLFQGSVFNFGADSFQQAIGPLTRSVDYSVPLIAAGLGIALSFRAGLFNIGGQGQILMGAAAAGWVGFSFDGPAAIHIPLTILAGIVGGAVWGGIVGVLKARTGANEVVVTIMLNYVALYLVSYLLRTPGLLQAPGSSNPISPATKDSALLPQLFGVRYGVDLGFIVAIIAVVVVWWLVNKSSLGFRFRTIGENPRAARVAGMSVPALTIWVMVISGALVGIAGAYQVQGAVTTGFTSGIDAGIGFDAITVALLGRSKPWGVFWAAILFGVLKNGGYAMQAANGIPIDIVGVIQALIVLFIAAPPLVRAIFRIPQPGARKRTKTSKNSKKAVAA
;
A
#
# COMPACT_ATOMS: atom_id res chain seq x y z
N MET A 1 -62.85 -27.41 -14.94
CA MET A 1 -62.01 -28.62 -14.91
C MET A 1 -60.98 -28.32 -13.89
N THR A 2 -61.24 -28.45 -12.61
CA THR A 2 -61.29 -29.68 -11.76
C THR A 2 -59.96 -30.42 -11.74
N ALA A 3 -59.30 -30.38 -10.66
CA ALA A 3 -58.81 -31.38 -9.72
C ALA A 3 -57.45 -30.92 -9.17
N GLN A 4 -57.21 -30.80 -7.97
CA GLN A 4 -57.34 -31.51 -6.68
C GLN A 4 -55.96 -31.50 -6.02
N GLU A 5 -55.93 -30.89 -4.84
CA GLU A 5 -54.94 -31.12 -3.79
C GLU A 5 -54.96 -32.58 -3.29
N PRO A 6 -53.90 -33.02 -2.64
CA PRO A 6 -54.15 -33.47 -1.28
C PRO A 6 -53.14 -32.92 -0.26
N ASP A 7 -53.71 -32.43 0.82
CA ASP A 7 -53.45 -32.39 2.24
C ASP A 7 -52.56 -33.55 2.74
N ASN A 8 -51.53 -33.22 3.55
CA ASN A 8 -51.05 -34.13 4.57
C ASN A 8 -50.40 -33.39 5.76
N THR A 9 -51.27 -33.06 6.70
CA THR A 9 -50.97 -32.77 8.11
C THR A 9 -50.43 -34.01 8.80
N GLN A 10 -49.23 -33.93 9.39
CA GLN A 10 -48.85 -34.70 10.57
C GLN A 10 -47.89 -33.95 11.48
N GLN A 11 -48.42 -33.43 12.58
CA GLN A 11 -47.67 -33.15 13.80
C GLN A 11 -47.42 -34.47 14.56
N PRO A 12 -46.38 -34.58 15.35
CA PRO A 12 -46.41 -35.32 16.62
C PRO A 12 -46.19 -34.43 17.82
N THR A 13 -47.03 -34.71 18.77
CA THR A 13 -47.22 -34.22 20.15
C THR A 13 -46.01 -34.47 21.08
N PRO A 14 -45.96 -33.76 22.23
CA PRO A 14 -44.82 -33.80 23.17
C PRO A 14 -44.98 -34.90 24.20
N ALA A 15 -43.88 -35.48 24.64
CA ALA A 15 -43.83 -36.37 25.82
C ALA A 15 -43.08 -35.72 26.99
N ALA A 16 -43.65 -35.99 28.14
CA ALA A 16 -43.51 -35.36 29.45
C ALA A 16 -42.31 -35.83 30.29
N HIS A 17 -41.92 -34.94 31.19
CA HIS A 17 -41.46 -35.09 32.57
C HIS A 17 -40.60 -36.30 33.01
N GLY A 18 -39.45 -35.98 33.59
CA GLY A 18 -38.68 -36.82 34.48
C GLY A 18 -37.78 -35.99 35.36
N THR A 19 -38.27 -35.59 36.52
CA THR A 19 -37.55 -35.07 37.69
C THR A 19 -36.68 -36.15 38.30
N ALA A 20 -35.44 -35.85 38.68
CA ALA A 20 -34.79 -36.43 39.85
C ALA A 20 -33.55 -35.60 40.24
N ASP A 21 -33.69 -34.93 41.37
CA ASP A 21 -32.61 -34.43 42.22
C ASP A 21 -31.74 -35.61 42.73
N ALA A 22 -30.41 -35.43 42.69
CA ALA A 22 -29.49 -36.19 43.56
C ALA A 22 -28.32 -35.26 43.95
N PRO A 23 -27.97 -35.22 45.23
CA PRO A 23 -27.00 -34.29 45.79
C PRO A 23 -25.55 -34.69 45.50
N LEU A 24 -24.71 -33.68 45.27
CA LEU A 24 -23.27 -33.79 45.18
C LEU A 24 -22.70 -34.13 46.57
N THR A 25 -22.15 -35.32 46.72
CA THR A 25 -21.35 -35.69 47.88
C THR A 25 -19.92 -35.22 47.72
N ASP A 26 -19.49 -34.51 48.74
CA ASP A 26 -18.21 -33.97 49.08
C ASP A 26 -17.23 -35.13 49.41
N ASP A 27 -16.42 -35.56 48.45
CA ASP A 27 -15.37 -36.55 48.75
C ASP A 27 -14.26 -36.61 47.64
N ARG A 28 -13.56 -35.48 47.39
CA ARG A 28 -12.29 -35.46 46.69
C ARG A 28 -11.44 -34.21 47.02
N LEU A 29 -11.33 -33.89 48.29
CA LEU A 29 -10.33 -32.95 48.79
C LEU A 29 -9.52 -33.57 49.91
N GLN A 30 -8.70 -34.54 49.62
CA GLN A 30 -7.57 -34.92 50.46
C GLN A 30 -6.69 -35.91 49.66
N GLU A 31 -5.59 -35.40 49.13
CA GLU A 31 -4.31 -36.06 48.99
C GLU A 31 -3.37 -35.17 48.15
N VAL A 32 -2.81 -34.15 48.81
CA VAL A 32 -1.53 -33.58 48.43
C VAL A 32 -0.68 -33.55 49.69
N GLU A 33 -0.10 -34.69 50.02
CA GLU A 33 0.92 -34.79 51.06
C GLU A 33 2.32 -34.75 50.42
N SER A 34 3.03 -33.78 50.83
CA SER A 34 4.44 -33.46 50.86
C SER A 34 5.43 -34.64 50.69
N THR A 35 6.34 -34.48 49.70
CA THR A 35 7.68 -35.04 49.78
C THR A 35 8.72 -33.98 49.43
N PRO A 36 9.72 -33.76 50.28
CA PRO A 36 10.80 -32.81 50.02
C PRO A 36 11.88 -33.52 49.17
N HIS A 37 12.10 -33.04 47.92
CA HIS A 37 13.32 -33.40 47.15
C HIS A 37 14.42 -32.39 47.47
N LEU A 38 15.39 -32.90 48.22
CA LEU A 38 16.69 -32.31 48.45
C LEU A 38 17.51 -32.13 47.19
N MET A 39 18.12 -30.99 47.10
CA MET A 39 19.22 -30.49 46.27
C MET A 39 20.11 -31.58 45.62
N THR A 40 20.09 -31.63 44.29
CA THR A 40 21.23 -31.96 43.44
C THR A 40 21.14 -31.15 42.15
N ASP A 41 21.36 -29.84 42.24
CA ASP A 41 21.38 -28.92 41.12
C ASP A 41 22.71 -28.16 41.19
N SER A 42 23.74 -28.60 40.48
CA SER A 42 24.88 -27.77 40.17
C SER A 42 25.70 -28.19 38.92
N ALA A 43 25.38 -29.25 38.24
CA ALA A 43 26.10 -29.63 37.00
C ALA A 43 25.28 -29.45 35.72
N GLU A 44 23.95 -29.64 35.76
CA GLU A 44 23.10 -29.50 34.57
C GLU A 44 22.77 -28.02 34.20
N ASP A 45 22.81 -27.09 35.17
CA ASP A 45 22.56 -25.68 34.88
C ASP A 45 23.72 -24.96 34.20
N THR A 46 24.93 -25.49 34.26
CA THR A 46 26.08 -24.91 33.58
C THR A 46 26.17 -25.28 32.11
N GLU A 47 25.70 -26.47 31.73
CA GLU A 47 25.62 -26.89 30.31
C GLU A 47 24.45 -26.19 29.58
N ARG A 48 23.34 -25.94 30.26
CA ARG A 48 22.19 -25.16 29.68
C ARG A 48 22.52 -23.69 29.42
N ARG A 49 23.46 -23.10 30.17
CA ARG A 49 23.88 -21.70 29.98
C ARG A 49 24.81 -21.48 28.80
N ASN A 50 25.63 -22.47 28.44
CA ASN A 50 26.56 -22.37 27.31
C ASN A 50 25.93 -22.72 25.95
N GLY A 51 24.80 -23.43 25.93
CA GLY A 51 24.03 -23.70 24.71
C GLY A 51 23.09 -22.54 24.28
N ALA A 52 22.72 -21.68 25.23
CA ALA A 52 21.68 -20.66 25.02
C ALA A 52 22.09 -19.48 24.11
N GLY A 53 23.37 -19.30 23.82
CA GLY A 53 23.89 -18.26 22.91
C GLY A 53 23.75 -18.67 21.44
N GLY A 54 24.05 -19.93 21.13
CA GLY A 54 23.96 -20.47 19.76
C GLY A 54 22.51 -20.66 19.31
N ASP A 55 21.65 -21.14 20.21
CA ASP A 55 20.24 -21.38 19.90
C ASP A 55 19.44 -20.09 19.68
N ARG A 56 19.76 -19.01 20.41
CA ARG A 56 19.14 -17.70 20.21
C ARG A 56 19.49 -17.10 18.86
N TRP A 57 20.73 -17.23 18.43
CA TRP A 57 21.18 -16.73 17.12
C TRP A 57 20.62 -17.60 15.99
N GLN A 58 20.59 -18.91 16.15
CA GLN A 58 19.97 -19.82 15.20
C GLN A 58 18.45 -19.63 15.15
N ALA A 59 17.78 -19.44 16.28
CA ALA A 59 16.36 -19.10 16.33
C ALA A 59 16.05 -17.73 15.71
N ALA A 60 16.92 -16.75 15.92
CA ALA A 60 16.83 -15.44 15.27
C ALA A 60 17.08 -15.55 13.75
N LEU A 61 18.10 -16.30 13.33
CA LEU A 61 18.36 -16.58 11.91
C LEU A 61 17.23 -17.39 11.26
N GLN A 62 16.68 -18.39 11.93
CA GLN A 62 15.50 -19.12 11.46
C GLN A 62 14.25 -18.24 11.45
N GLY A 63 14.10 -17.33 12.41
CA GLY A 63 13.05 -16.29 12.41
C GLY A 63 13.17 -15.32 11.23
N ILE A 64 14.39 -14.93 10.88
CA ILE A 64 14.69 -14.09 9.71
C ILE A 64 14.51 -14.90 8.42
N LEU A 65 15.04 -16.11 8.34
CA LEU A 65 14.94 -16.98 7.16
C LEU A 65 13.51 -17.46 6.88
N ASN A 66 12.69 -17.65 7.92
CA ASN A 66 11.27 -17.95 7.81
C ASN A 66 10.39 -16.69 7.79
N GLY A 67 10.98 -15.52 8.01
CA GLY A 67 10.29 -14.24 8.14
C GLY A 67 9.78 -13.68 6.81
N SER A 68 8.72 -12.91 6.90
CA SER A 68 8.16 -12.19 5.74
C SER A 68 9.14 -11.16 5.16
N VAL A 69 10.14 -10.71 5.94
CA VAL A 69 11.16 -9.75 5.51
C VAL A 69 12.09 -10.33 4.46
N LEU A 70 12.61 -11.56 4.68
CA LEU A 70 13.47 -12.22 3.68
C LEU A 70 12.76 -12.37 2.34
N VAL A 71 11.50 -12.84 2.38
CA VAL A 71 10.71 -13.01 1.15
C VAL A 71 10.51 -11.68 0.44
N THR A 72 10.32 -10.60 1.19
CA THR A 72 10.18 -9.25 0.61
C THR A 72 11.50 -8.78 -0.05
N VAL A 73 12.64 -8.97 0.61
CA VAL A 73 13.95 -8.63 0.05
C VAL A 73 14.23 -9.45 -1.22
N LEU A 74 13.99 -10.76 -1.18
CA LEU A 74 14.16 -11.65 -2.34
C LEU A 74 13.20 -11.28 -3.49
N ALA A 75 11.99 -10.82 -3.18
CA ALA A 75 11.05 -10.34 -4.18
C ALA A 75 11.58 -9.09 -4.91
N VAL A 76 12.17 -8.14 -4.17
CA VAL A 76 12.79 -6.96 -4.74
C VAL A 76 14.01 -7.33 -5.60
N VAL A 77 14.88 -8.20 -5.09
CA VAL A 77 16.06 -8.67 -5.85
C VAL A 77 15.63 -9.37 -7.14
N LEU A 78 14.61 -10.25 -7.07
CA LEU A 78 14.10 -10.94 -8.25
C LEU A 78 13.51 -9.97 -9.29
N ALA A 79 12.80 -8.93 -8.83
CA ALA A 79 12.28 -7.89 -9.70
C ALA A 79 13.42 -7.12 -10.39
N LEU A 80 14.45 -6.74 -9.64
CA LEU A 80 15.62 -6.08 -10.21
C LEU A 80 16.36 -6.98 -11.23
N VAL A 81 16.55 -8.25 -10.93
CA VAL A 81 17.17 -9.20 -11.88
C VAL A 81 16.33 -9.32 -13.16
N ALA A 82 15.01 -9.47 -13.04
CA ALA A 82 14.12 -9.54 -14.20
C ALA A 82 14.17 -8.26 -15.05
N CYS A 83 14.26 -7.10 -14.42
CA CYS A 83 14.41 -5.84 -15.13
C CYS A 83 15.82 -5.64 -15.73
N GLY A 84 16.87 -6.13 -15.05
CA GLY A 84 18.19 -6.16 -15.63
C GLY A 84 18.24 -6.97 -16.92
N ILE A 85 17.53 -8.10 -16.97
CA ILE A 85 17.37 -8.89 -18.20
C ILE A 85 16.60 -8.08 -19.26
N LEU A 86 15.54 -7.38 -18.87
CA LEU A 86 14.75 -6.57 -19.80
C LEU A 86 15.60 -5.43 -20.39
N ILE A 87 16.37 -4.72 -19.55
CA ILE A 87 17.30 -3.67 -19.99
C ILE A 87 18.32 -4.26 -20.97
N ALA A 88 18.93 -5.40 -20.64
CA ALA A 88 19.92 -6.04 -21.51
C ALA A 88 19.32 -6.43 -22.87
N VAL A 89 18.11 -6.95 -22.92
CA VAL A 89 17.43 -7.35 -24.16
C VAL A 89 17.02 -6.15 -25.02
N THR A 90 16.70 -5.01 -24.39
CA THR A 90 16.27 -3.80 -25.10
C THR A 90 17.41 -2.89 -25.53
N ASP A 91 18.60 -3.05 -24.95
CA ASP A 91 19.78 -2.24 -25.27
C ASP A 91 20.32 -2.54 -26.66
N GLU A 92 20.59 -1.48 -27.47
CA GLU A 92 21.04 -1.59 -28.84
C GLU A 92 22.46 -2.19 -28.95
N ASN A 93 23.36 -1.87 -28.03
CA ASN A 93 24.71 -2.38 -28.02
C ASN A 93 24.73 -3.88 -27.67
N VAL A 94 23.90 -4.31 -26.71
CA VAL A 94 23.75 -5.72 -26.37
C VAL A 94 23.20 -6.49 -27.59
N ARG A 95 22.20 -5.94 -28.27
CA ARG A 95 21.62 -6.57 -29.47
C ARG A 95 22.60 -6.64 -30.64
N ALA A 96 23.42 -5.61 -30.84
CA ALA A 96 24.47 -5.61 -31.87
C ALA A 96 25.53 -6.68 -31.58
N THR A 97 25.96 -6.80 -30.30
CA THR A 97 26.99 -7.79 -29.94
C THR A 97 26.42 -9.23 -29.90
N ALA A 98 25.11 -9.41 -29.71
CA ALA A 98 24.46 -10.73 -29.79
C ALA A 98 24.61 -11.37 -31.20
N GLY A 99 24.69 -10.60 -32.26
CA GLY A 99 24.83 -11.11 -33.61
C GLY A 99 26.15 -11.90 -33.87
N TYR A 100 27.17 -11.65 -33.08
CA TYR A 100 28.47 -12.35 -33.17
C TYR A 100 28.92 -12.99 -31.84
N PHE A 101 27.99 -13.32 -30.98
CA PHE A 101 28.23 -13.89 -29.64
C PHE A 101 29.21 -15.07 -29.67
N PHE A 102 29.05 -16.02 -30.61
CA PHE A 102 29.90 -17.19 -30.69
C PHE A 102 31.37 -16.87 -31.12
N ALA A 103 31.61 -15.72 -31.73
CA ALA A 103 32.94 -15.30 -32.08
C ALA A 103 33.66 -14.56 -30.93
N ARG A 104 32.91 -13.72 -30.20
CA ARG A 104 33.41 -12.91 -29.07
C ARG A 104 32.39 -12.78 -27.97
N PRO A 105 32.24 -13.79 -27.10
CA PRO A 105 31.25 -13.77 -26.00
C PRO A 105 31.52 -12.70 -24.94
N THR A 106 32.80 -12.28 -24.79
CA THR A 106 33.21 -11.24 -23.86
C THR A 106 32.60 -9.88 -24.19
N ASP A 107 32.42 -9.53 -25.44
CA ASP A 107 31.90 -8.24 -25.89
C ASP A 107 30.43 -8.12 -25.50
N MET A 108 29.63 -9.19 -25.64
CA MET A 108 28.25 -9.20 -25.22
C MET A 108 28.14 -9.13 -23.67
N LEU A 109 28.95 -9.85 -22.93
CA LEU A 109 28.96 -9.79 -21.46
C LEU A 109 29.36 -8.40 -20.97
N GLN A 110 30.32 -7.75 -21.61
CA GLN A 110 30.70 -6.40 -21.29
C GLN A 110 29.57 -5.41 -21.61
N ALA A 111 28.93 -5.55 -22.77
CA ALA A 111 27.79 -4.72 -23.15
C ALA A 111 26.63 -4.85 -22.15
N ILE A 112 26.29 -6.07 -21.73
CA ILE A 112 25.29 -6.31 -20.69
C ILE A 112 25.72 -5.64 -19.36
N GLY A 113 26.96 -5.82 -18.94
CA GLY A 113 27.49 -5.25 -17.71
C GLY A 113 27.43 -3.72 -17.71
N THR A 114 27.78 -3.08 -18.82
CA THR A 114 27.72 -1.62 -18.97
C THR A 114 26.30 -1.10 -19.04
N ALA A 115 25.41 -1.75 -19.80
CA ALA A 115 24.01 -1.35 -19.92
C ALA A 115 23.25 -1.47 -18.58
N VAL A 116 23.30 -2.65 -17.96
CA VAL A 116 22.60 -2.93 -16.70
C VAL A 116 23.25 -2.19 -15.53
N GLY A 117 24.58 -2.23 -15.43
CA GLY A 117 25.34 -1.54 -14.39
C GLY A 117 25.18 -0.03 -14.47
N GLY A 118 25.27 0.56 -15.67
CA GLY A 118 25.01 1.97 -15.91
C GLY A 118 23.60 2.39 -15.53
N ALA A 119 22.60 1.62 -15.93
CA ALA A 119 21.20 1.86 -15.59
C ALA A 119 20.97 1.90 -14.06
N TYR A 120 21.45 0.89 -13.33
CA TYR A 120 21.26 0.85 -11.87
C TYR A 120 22.13 1.88 -11.14
N ALA A 121 23.33 2.18 -11.63
CA ALA A 121 24.14 3.25 -11.09
C ALA A 121 23.44 4.62 -11.23
N SER A 122 22.90 4.91 -12.42
CA SER A 122 22.13 6.13 -12.67
C SER A 122 20.83 6.19 -11.85
N LEU A 123 20.14 5.07 -11.71
CA LEU A 123 18.96 4.97 -10.85
C LEU A 123 19.32 5.30 -9.39
N PHE A 124 20.39 4.72 -8.86
CA PHE A 124 20.82 4.96 -7.47
C PHE A 124 21.31 6.39 -7.27
N GLN A 125 22.16 6.88 -8.18
CA GLN A 125 22.71 8.24 -8.10
C GLN A 125 21.63 9.30 -8.27
N GLY A 126 20.62 9.03 -9.10
CA GLY A 126 19.50 9.92 -9.31
C GLY A 126 18.43 9.89 -8.24
N SER A 127 18.44 8.88 -7.35
CA SER A 127 17.40 8.73 -6.34
C SER A 127 17.87 8.81 -4.90
N VAL A 128 19.12 8.39 -4.60
CA VAL A 128 19.62 8.29 -3.23
C VAL A 128 20.78 9.24 -2.99
N PHE A 129 21.87 9.06 -3.75
CA PHE A 129 23.08 9.82 -3.49
C PHE A 129 23.91 9.96 -4.77
N ASN A 130 24.22 11.22 -5.14
CA ASN A 130 25.07 11.52 -6.29
C ASN A 130 26.54 11.60 -5.87
N PHE A 131 27.32 10.57 -6.22
CA PHE A 131 28.76 10.50 -5.90
C PHE A 131 29.61 11.47 -6.71
N GLY A 132 29.12 11.98 -7.84
CA GLY A 132 29.82 12.94 -8.70
C GLY A 132 29.55 14.40 -8.34
N ALA A 133 28.89 14.68 -7.21
CA ALA A 133 28.53 16.04 -6.84
C ALA A 133 29.67 16.76 -6.11
N ASP A 134 29.86 18.06 -6.43
CA ASP A 134 30.90 18.91 -5.86
C ASP A 134 30.60 19.34 -4.40
N SER A 135 29.36 19.18 -3.92
CA SER A 135 28.95 19.54 -2.59
C SER A 135 28.02 18.49 -1.98
N PHE A 136 28.06 18.38 -0.63
CA PHE A 136 27.15 17.48 0.09
C PHE A 136 25.67 17.76 -0.19
N GLN A 137 25.30 19.01 -0.39
CA GLN A 137 23.93 19.41 -0.72
C GLN A 137 23.48 18.84 -2.09
N GLN A 138 24.35 18.93 -3.10
CA GLN A 138 24.07 18.34 -4.42
C GLN A 138 24.08 16.81 -4.37
N ALA A 139 24.94 16.23 -3.50
CA ALA A 139 25.00 14.78 -3.33
C ALA A 139 23.71 14.20 -2.74
N ILE A 140 23.06 14.89 -1.79
CA ILE A 140 21.81 14.45 -1.13
C ILE A 140 20.55 14.92 -1.86
N GLY A 141 20.66 15.82 -2.82
CA GLY A 141 19.54 16.35 -3.61
C GLY A 141 18.63 15.29 -4.24
N PRO A 142 19.18 14.19 -4.80
CA PRO A 142 18.37 13.09 -5.31
C PRO A 142 17.47 12.45 -4.25
N LEU A 143 17.95 12.25 -3.03
CA LEU A 143 17.17 11.68 -1.93
C LEU A 143 16.02 12.60 -1.53
N THR A 144 16.26 13.90 -1.43
CA THR A 144 15.22 14.86 -1.05
C THR A 144 14.12 14.93 -2.09
N ARG A 145 14.46 14.90 -3.39
CA ARG A 145 13.48 14.80 -4.48
C ARG A 145 12.69 13.49 -4.44
N SER A 146 13.34 12.38 -4.10
CA SER A 146 12.66 11.09 -3.95
C SER A 146 11.63 11.13 -2.81
N VAL A 147 11.95 11.81 -1.71
CA VAL A 147 11.02 12.06 -0.61
C VAL A 147 9.84 12.93 -1.08
N ASP A 148 10.11 13.97 -1.84
CA ASP A 148 9.10 14.86 -2.41
C ASP A 148 8.10 14.11 -3.31
N TYR A 149 8.59 13.28 -4.23
CA TYR A 149 7.75 12.39 -5.05
C TYR A 149 6.91 11.40 -4.22
N SER A 150 7.35 11.05 -3.02
CA SER A 150 6.63 10.11 -2.15
C SER A 150 5.44 10.77 -1.43
N VAL A 151 5.42 12.09 -1.25
CA VAL A 151 4.39 12.81 -0.49
C VAL A 151 2.97 12.51 -0.98
N PRO A 152 2.64 12.74 -2.25
CA PRO A 152 1.29 12.45 -2.74
C PRO A 152 0.97 10.95 -2.76
N LEU A 153 1.99 10.09 -2.96
CA LEU A 153 1.82 8.64 -2.89
C LEU A 153 1.50 8.15 -1.48
N ILE A 154 2.08 8.77 -0.44
CA ILE A 154 1.75 8.48 0.96
C ILE A 154 0.28 8.81 1.22
N ALA A 155 -0.15 10.01 0.90
CA ALA A 155 -1.52 10.46 1.17
C ALA A 155 -2.56 9.63 0.41
N ALA A 156 -2.37 9.44 -0.90
CA ALA A 156 -3.26 8.63 -1.73
C ALA A 156 -3.24 7.15 -1.32
N GLY A 157 -2.06 6.59 -1.07
CA GLY A 157 -1.89 5.21 -0.61
C GLY A 157 -2.57 4.93 0.72
N LEU A 158 -2.56 5.88 1.66
CA LEU A 158 -3.28 5.76 2.94
C LEU A 158 -4.79 5.71 2.73
N GLY A 159 -5.34 6.54 1.84
CA GLY A 159 -6.76 6.54 1.51
C GLY A 159 -7.20 5.21 0.93
N ILE A 160 -6.45 4.69 -0.05
CA ILE A 160 -6.74 3.40 -0.68
C ILE A 160 -6.54 2.24 0.31
N ALA A 161 -5.50 2.27 1.14
CA ALA A 161 -5.26 1.27 2.18
C ALA A 161 -6.38 1.20 3.22
N LEU A 162 -6.98 2.34 3.57
CA LEU A 162 -8.14 2.41 4.45
C LEU A 162 -9.35 1.69 3.85
N SER A 163 -9.63 1.93 2.57
CA SER A 163 -10.72 1.27 1.84
C SER A 163 -10.51 -0.25 1.79
N PHE A 164 -9.30 -0.71 1.48
CA PHE A 164 -8.96 -2.14 1.41
C PHE A 164 -9.14 -2.83 2.76
N ARG A 165 -8.82 -2.15 3.88
CA ARG A 165 -9.06 -2.67 5.21
C ARG A 165 -10.53 -2.84 5.56
N ALA A 166 -11.38 -2.03 4.95
CA ALA A 166 -12.83 -2.13 5.08
C ALA A 166 -13.48 -3.07 4.05
N GLY A 167 -12.68 -3.82 3.29
CA GLY A 167 -13.15 -4.74 2.27
C GLY A 167 -13.71 -4.07 1.01
N LEU A 168 -13.35 -2.79 0.78
CA LEU A 168 -13.78 -2.02 -0.38
C LEU A 168 -12.61 -1.79 -1.33
N PHE A 169 -12.77 -2.18 -2.59
CA PHE A 169 -11.76 -1.94 -3.63
C PHE A 169 -11.93 -0.55 -4.24
N ASN A 170 -11.20 0.45 -3.72
CA ASN A 170 -11.17 1.79 -4.28
C ASN A 170 -10.09 1.91 -5.37
N ILE A 171 -10.48 1.89 -6.64
CA ILE A 171 -9.61 2.16 -7.79
C ILE A 171 -9.78 3.62 -8.26
N GLY A 172 -10.59 4.40 -7.56
CA GLY A 172 -10.94 5.79 -7.89
C GLY A 172 -9.89 6.84 -7.48
N GLY A 173 -8.67 6.43 -7.15
CA GLY A 173 -7.61 7.33 -6.71
C GLY A 173 -7.37 8.46 -7.70
N GLN A 174 -7.32 8.19 -9.00
CA GLN A 174 -7.11 9.20 -10.03
C GLN A 174 -8.20 10.27 -10.00
N GLY A 175 -9.47 9.88 -10.02
CA GLY A 175 -10.59 10.83 -9.99
C GLY A 175 -10.64 11.66 -8.71
N GLN A 176 -10.31 11.04 -7.57
CA GLN A 176 -10.25 11.71 -6.27
C GLN A 176 -9.10 12.75 -6.21
N ILE A 177 -7.93 12.44 -6.80
CA ILE A 177 -6.81 13.39 -6.96
C ILE A 177 -7.23 14.54 -7.86
N LEU A 178 -7.81 14.26 -9.02
CA LEU A 178 -8.25 15.27 -9.99
C LEU A 178 -9.24 16.26 -9.38
N MET A 179 -10.26 15.76 -8.67
CA MET A 179 -11.27 16.62 -8.03
C MET A 179 -10.69 17.34 -6.81
N GLY A 180 -9.79 16.71 -6.07
CA GLY A 180 -9.02 17.35 -5.01
C GLY A 180 -8.14 18.48 -5.53
N ALA A 181 -7.41 18.25 -6.63
CA ALA A 181 -6.57 19.24 -7.28
C ALA A 181 -7.40 20.39 -7.88
N ALA A 182 -8.55 20.09 -8.49
CA ALA A 182 -9.44 21.12 -9.03
C ALA A 182 -9.97 22.04 -7.92
N ALA A 183 -10.42 21.48 -6.81
CA ALA A 183 -10.91 22.26 -5.66
C ALA A 183 -9.78 23.05 -4.97
N ALA A 184 -8.64 22.42 -4.73
CA ALA A 184 -7.47 23.07 -4.16
C ALA A 184 -6.92 24.15 -5.08
N GLY A 185 -6.82 23.89 -6.39
CA GLY A 185 -6.37 24.86 -7.37
C GLY A 185 -7.25 26.08 -7.44
N TRP A 186 -8.57 25.88 -7.46
CA TRP A 186 -9.52 27.01 -7.46
C TRP A 186 -9.31 27.93 -6.25
N VAL A 187 -9.13 27.39 -5.05
CA VAL A 187 -8.79 28.19 -3.86
C VAL A 187 -7.40 28.79 -4.00
N GLY A 188 -6.41 28.02 -4.47
CA GLY A 188 -5.00 28.42 -4.56
C GLY A 188 -4.73 29.60 -5.48
N PHE A 189 -5.54 29.81 -6.53
CA PHE A 189 -5.39 30.98 -7.40
C PHE A 189 -6.45 32.04 -7.20
N SER A 190 -7.62 31.74 -6.60
CA SER A 190 -8.73 32.71 -6.45
C SER A 190 -8.67 33.48 -5.13
N PHE A 191 -8.26 32.87 -4.05
CA PHE A 191 -8.24 33.49 -2.73
C PHE A 191 -7.02 34.41 -2.56
N ASP A 192 -7.23 35.56 -1.91
CA ASP A 192 -6.17 36.48 -1.51
C ASP A 192 -6.13 36.57 0.02
N GLY A 193 -5.03 36.10 0.61
CA GLY A 193 -4.87 36.11 2.05
C GLY A 193 -3.46 35.74 2.50
N PRO A 194 -3.18 35.88 3.79
CA PRO A 194 -1.89 35.51 4.34
C PRO A 194 -1.67 33.97 4.23
N ALA A 195 -0.43 33.55 4.01
CA ALA A 195 -0.06 32.14 3.82
C ALA A 195 -0.54 31.23 4.95
N ALA A 196 -0.57 31.73 6.20
CA ALA A 196 -1.05 30.99 7.36
C ALA A 196 -2.52 30.52 7.27
N ILE A 197 -3.35 31.25 6.47
CA ILE A 197 -4.76 30.90 6.21
C ILE A 197 -4.88 30.22 4.86
N HIS A 198 -4.18 30.72 3.83
CA HIS A 198 -4.32 30.27 2.46
C HIS A 198 -3.87 28.82 2.28
N ILE A 199 -2.72 28.43 2.85
CA ILE A 199 -2.20 27.06 2.77
C ILE A 199 -3.19 26.05 3.37
N PRO A 200 -3.64 26.17 4.64
CA PRO A 200 -4.60 25.23 5.21
C PRO A 200 -5.94 25.20 4.48
N LEU A 201 -6.41 26.37 3.99
CA LEU A 201 -7.67 26.45 3.24
C LEU A 201 -7.59 25.69 1.91
N THR A 202 -6.47 25.80 1.21
CA THR A 202 -6.22 25.08 -0.04
C THR A 202 -6.14 23.55 0.20
N ILE A 203 -5.46 23.12 1.27
CA ILE A 203 -5.43 21.71 1.67
C ILE A 203 -6.85 21.22 2.00
N LEU A 204 -7.61 22.00 2.77
CA LEU A 204 -8.99 21.65 3.13
C LEU A 204 -9.89 21.55 1.91
N ALA A 205 -9.74 22.45 0.93
CA ALA A 205 -10.47 22.38 -0.32
C ALA A 205 -10.17 21.08 -1.09
N GLY A 206 -8.90 20.67 -1.14
CA GLY A 206 -8.51 19.39 -1.72
C GLY A 206 -9.10 18.18 -0.99
N ILE A 207 -9.07 18.20 0.35
CA ILE A 207 -9.71 17.18 1.20
C ILE A 207 -11.20 17.09 0.88
N VAL A 208 -11.90 18.21 0.81
CA VAL A 208 -13.35 18.25 0.51
C VAL A 208 -13.63 17.75 -0.91
N GLY A 209 -12.87 18.21 -1.91
CA GLY A 209 -13.02 17.78 -3.30
C GLY A 209 -12.88 16.24 -3.45
N GLY A 210 -11.82 15.68 -2.88
CA GLY A 210 -11.61 14.23 -2.86
C GLY A 210 -12.66 13.48 -2.03
N ALA A 211 -13.07 14.01 -0.88
CA ALA A 211 -14.09 13.42 -0.01
C ALA A 211 -15.46 13.33 -0.70
N VAL A 212 -15.88 14.41 -1.36
CA VAL A 212 -17.14 14.45 -2.14
C VAL A 212 -17.10 13.42 -3.25
N TRP A 213 -15.99 13.35 -4.00
CA TRP A 213 -15.85 12.41 -5.10
C TRP A 213 -15.86 10.94 -4.63
N GLY A 214 -15.12 10.63 -3.58
CA GLY A 214 -15.17 9.32 -2.93
C GLY A 214 -16.53 9.01 -2.32
N GLY A 215 -17.19 10.01 -1.74
CA GLY A 215 -18.52 9.91 -1.16
C GLY A 215 -19.59 9.51 -2.16
N ILE A 216 -19.52 9.97 -3.42
CA ILE A 216 -20.42 9.54 -4.51
C ILE A 216 -20.38 8.02 -4.67
N VAL A 217 -19.20 7.43 -4.73
CA VAL A 217 -19.02 5.98 -4.81
C VAL A 217 -19.65 5.27 -3.61
N GLY A 218 -19.35 5.80 -2.40
CA GLY A 218 -19.89 5.26 -1.14
C GLY A 218 -21.42 5.24 -1.12
N VAL A 219 -22.06 6.33 -1.56
CA VAL A 219 -23.51 6.44 -1.63
C VAL A 219 -24.10 5.49 -2.67
N LEU A 220 -23.52 5.45 -3.88
CA LEU A 220 -23.97 4.54 -4.92
C LEU A 220 -23.92 3.09 -4.45
N LYS A 221 -22.77 2.65 -3.88
CA LYS A 221 -22.64 1.30 -3.34
C LYS A 221 -23.64 1.02 -2.22
N ALA A 222 -23.78 1.95 -1.28
CA ALA A 222 -24.62 1.75 -0.10
C ALA A 222 -26.13 1.69 -0.43
N ARG A 223 -26.60 2.45 -1.45
CA ARG A 223 -28.01 2.55 -1.81
C ARG A 223 -28.44 1.62 -2.94
N THR A 224 -27.58 1.42 -3.93
CA THR A 224 -27.92 0.63 -5.13
C THR A 224 -27.26 -0.74 -5.17
N GLY A 225 -26.29 -1.00 -4.27
CA GLY A 225 -25.48 -2.22 -4.32
C GLY A 225 -24.49 -2.27 -5.47
N ALA A 226 -24.25 -1.15 -6.16
CA ALA A 226 -23.34 -1.06 -7.30
C ALA A 226 -21.94 -1.58 -6.95
N ASN A 227 -21.27 -2.19 -7.94
CA ASN A 227 -19.89 -2.65 -7.78
C ASN A 227 -18.95 -1.45 -7.70
N GLU A 228 -18.29 -1.28 -6.55
CA GLU A 228 -17.39 -0.14 -6.28
C GLU A 228 -16.22 -0.07 -7.25
N VAL A 229 -15.69 -1.21 -7.71
CA VAL A 229 -14.59 -1.27 -8.69
C VAL A 229 -14.99 -0.61 -9.99
N VAL A 230 -16.14 -1.01 -10.53
CA VAL A 230 -16.67 -0.46 -11.79
C VAL A 230 -16.99 1.02 -11.63
N VAL A 231 -17.69 1.39 -10.54
CA VAL A 231 -18.09 2.78 -10.29
C VAL A 231 -16.84 3.68 -10.14
N THR A 232 -15.83 3.24 -9.41
CA THR A 232 -14.60 4.05 -9.20
C THR A 232 -13.82 4.23 -10.49
N ILE A 233 -13.70 3.19 -11.33
CA ILE A 233 -13.05 3.30 -12.65
C ILE A 233 -13.81 4.27 -13.55
N MET A 234 -15.14 4.15 -13.62
CA MET A 234 -15.94 5.05 -14.44
C MET A 234 -15.85 6.51 -13.96
N LEU A 235 -15.87 6.73 -12.66
CA LEU A 235 -15.72 8.07 -12.08
C LEU A 235 -14.33 8.67 -12.31
N ASN A 236 -13.26 7.88 -12.52
CA ASN A 236 -11.97 8.42 -12.95
C ASN A 236 -12.09 9.12 -14.31
N TYR A 237 -12.77 8.49 -15.27
CA TYR A 237 -13.01 9.11 -16.59
C TYR A 237 -13.93 10.32 -16.48
N VAL A 238 -14.98 10.25 -15.66
CA VAL A 238 -15.88 11.39 -15.44
C VAL A 238 -15.09 12.56 -14.85
N ALA A 239 -14.22 12.33 -13.85
CA ALA A 239 -13.37 13.36 -13.28
C ALA A 239 -12.41 13.96 -14.32
N LEU A 240 -11.76 13.10 -15.13
CA LEU A 240 -10.84 13.52 -16.18
C LEU A 240 -11.52 14.47 -17.18
N TYR A 241 -12.67 14.07 -17.70
CA TYR A 241 -13.41 14.89 -18.67
C TYR A 241 -14.03 16.14 -18.02
N LEU A 242 -14.49 16.04 -16.77
CA LEU A 242 -15.01 17.19 -16.02
C LEU A 242 -13.93 18.24 -15.79
N VAL A 243 -12.75 17.84 -15.30
CA VAL A 243 -11.62 18.75 -15.09
C VAL A 243 -11.14 19.32 -16.44
N SER A 244 -11.10 18.52 -17.50
CA SER A 244 -10.77 19.00 -18.85
C SER A 244 -11.77 20.04 -19.35
N TYR A 245 -13.06 19.86 -19.07
CA TYR A 245 -14.11 20.86 -19.40
C TYR A 245 -13.93 22.13 -18.57
N LEU A 246 -13.72 22.03 -17.26
CA LEU A 246 -13.53 23.17 -16.37
C LEU A 246 -12.29 23.99 -16.76
N LEU A 247 -11.20 23.35 -17.20
CA LEU A 247 -9.97 24.01 -17.67
C LEU A 247 -10.15 24.72 -19.02
N ARG A 248 -11.20 24.43 -19.77
CA ARG A 248 -11.55 25.11 -21.03
C ARG A 248 -12.63 26.16 -20.86
N THR A 249 -13.20 26.29 -19.66
CA THR A 249 -14.31 27.22 -19.40
C THR A 249 -13.77 28.47 -18.74
N PRO A 250 -13.86 29.66 -19.43
CA PRO A 250 -13.45 30.91 -18.86
C PRO A 250 -14.20 31.22 -17.56
N GLY A 251 -13.48 31.75 -16.56
CA GLY A 251 -14.06 32.11 -15.26
C GLY A 251 -14.23 30.94 -14.27
N LEU A 252 -13.94 29.69 -14.69
CA LEU A 252 -13.87 28.52 -13.79
C LEU A 252 -12.40 28.19 -13.46
N LEU A 253 -11.82 27.23 -14.17
CA LEU A 253 -10.43 26.81 -13.93
C LEU A 253 -9.46 27.26 -15.03
N GLN A 254 -9.93 27.89 -16.10
CA GLN A 254 -9.08 28.31 -17.20
C GLN A 254 -8.27 29.56 -16.83
N ALA A 255 -6.99 29.57 -17.18
CA ALA A 255 -6.14 30.74 -17.02
C ALA A 255 -6.62 31.88 -17.91
N PRO A 256 -6.75 33.13 -17.36
CA PRO A 256 -7.18 34.29 -18.14
C PRO A 256 -6.28 34.56 -19.36
N GLY A 257 -6.88 34.75 -20.53
CA GLY A 257 -6.15 35.00 -21.77
C GLY A 257 -5.44 33.76 -22.39
N SER A 258 -5.57 32.58 -21.81
CA SER A 258 -5.01 31.36 -22.37
C SER A 258 -6.01 30.63 -23.26
N SER A 259 -5.59 30.21 -24.45
CA SER A 259 -6.34 29.28 -25.29
C SER A 259 -6.09 27.80 -24.94
N ASN A 260 -5.06 27.53 -24.15
CA ASN A 260 -4.73 26.19 -23.69
C ASN A 260 -5.58 25.79 -22.47
N PRO A 261 -5.92 24.49 -22.30
CA PRO A 261 -6.65 23.97 -21.14
C PRO A 261 -5.71 23.85 -19.93
N ILE A 262 -5.30 25.00 -19.39
CA ILE A 262 -4.40 25.10 -18.23
C ILE A 262 -5.01 26.06 -17.20
N SER A 263 -4.81 25.76 -15.91
CA SER A 263 -5.22 26.66 -14.82
C SER A 263 -4.27 27.86 -14.67
N PRO A 264 -4.70 28.92 -13.98
CA PRO A 264 -3.77 29.92 -13.47
C PRO A 264 -2.70 29.30 -12.59
N ALA A 265 -1.54 29.97 -12.46
CA ALA A 265 -0.53 29.60 -11.48
C ALA A 265 -1.08 29.74 -10.06
N THR A 266 -0.68 28.84 -9.17
CA THR A 266 -0.97 28.94 -7.74
C THR A 266 -0.28 30.17 -7.15
N LYS A 267 -1.00 30.96 -6.36
CA LYS A 267 -0.41 32.16 -5.73
C LYS A 267 0.66 31.77 -4.72
N ASP A 268 1.69 32.60 -4.60
CA ASP A 268 2.83 32.37 -3.68
C ASP A 268 2.37 32.16 -2.23
N SER A 269 1.29 32.81 -1.81
CA SER A 269 0.71 32.64 -0.47
C SER A 269 0.07 31.27 -0.23
N ALA A 270 -0.23 30.49 -1.29
CA ALA A 270 -0.75 29.14 -1.19
C ALA A 270 0.33 28.06 -1.32
N LEU A 271 1.55 28.43 -1.75
CA LEU A 271 2.64 27.47 -1.94
C LEU A 271 3.13 26.93 -0.60
N LEU A 272 3.48 25.64 -0.60
CA LEU A 272 4.05 25.00 0.59
C LEU A 272 5.48 25.52 0.85
N PRO A 273 5.77 26.02 2.05
CA PRO A 273 7.10 26.53 2.38
C PRO A 273 8.11 25.38 2.43
N GLN A 274 9.31 25.65 1.92
CA GLN A 274 10.44 24.73 1.94
C GLN A 274 11.01 24.61 3.37
N LEU A 275 11.12 23.40 3.92
CA LEU A 275 11.51 23.15 5.32
C LEU A 275 12.99 23.40 5.57
N PHE A 276 13.85 23.05 4.60
CA PHE A 276 15.32 23.16 4.72
C PHE A 276 15.91 24.17 3.71
N GLY A 277 15.09 25.07 3.19
CA GLY A 277 15.45 26.02 2.13
C GLY A 277 15.34 25.42 0.72
N VAL A 278 15.29 26.30 -0.27
CA VAL A 278 15.02 25.98 -1.69
C VAL A 278 15.97 24.93 -2.28
N ARG A 279 17.16 24.79 -1.70
CA ARG A 279 18.19 23.85 -2.20
C ARG A 279 17.90 22.37 -1.90
N TYR A 280 17.09 22.08 -0.88
CA TYR A 280 16.81 20.69 -0.49
C TYR A 280 15.50 20.15 -1.06
N GLY A 281 14.59 21.02 -1.51
CA GLY A 281 13.36 20.63 -2.18
C GLY A 281 12.31 19.91 -1.34
N VAL A 282 12.55 19.72 -0.03
CA VAL A 282 11.56 19.13 0.89
C VAL A 282 10.68 20.24 1.44
N ASP A 283 9.39 20.16 1.18
CA ASP A 283 8.41 21.14 1.62
C ASP A 283 7.55 20.67 2.82
N LEU A 284 6.68 21.56 3.30
CA LEU A 284 5.75 21.28 4.40
C LEU A 284 4.82 20.09 4.10
N GLY A 285 4.60 19.74 2.84
CA GLY A 285 3.78 18.60 2.42
C GLY A 285 4.26 17.28 3.00
N PHE A 286 5.58 17.12 3.18
CA PHE A 286 6.12 15.93 3.82
C PHE A 286 5.68 15.79 5.29
N ILE A 287 5.64 16.91 6.03
CA ILE A 287 5.10 16.92 7.41
C ILE A 287 3.60 16.58 7.39
N VAL A 288 2.84 17.16 6.45
CA VAL A 288 1.41 16.84 6.29
C VAL A 288 1.21 15.35 6.01
N ALA A 289 2.06 14.75 5.15
CA ALA A 289 2.01 13.32 4.88
C ALA A 289 2.32 12.47 6.13
N ILE A 290 3.32 12.83 6.93
CA ILE A 290 3.62 12.15 8.20
C ILE A 290 2.45 12.25 9.17
N ILE A 291 1.85 13.45 9.31
CA ILE A 291 0.66 13.66 10.14
C ILE A 291 -0.48 12.75 9.65
N ALA A 292 -0.70 12.66 8.34
CA ALA A 292 -1.71 11.77 7.77
C ALA A 292 -1.42 10.29 8.12
N VAL A 293 -0.16 9.83 8.09
CA VAL A 293 0.22 8.47 8.52
C VAL A 293 -0.16 8.24 9.97
N VAL A 294 0.19 9.17 10.87
CA VAL A 294 -0.08 9.06 12.31
C VAL A 294 -1.59 9.07 12.58
N VAL A 295 -2.33 9.97 11.92
CA VAL A 295 -3.80 10.07 12.04
C VAL A 295 -4.47 8.79 11.58
N VAL A 296 -4.09 8.26 10.42
CA VAL A 296 -4.65 7.00 9.90
C VAL A 296 -4.24 5.81 10.77
N TRP A 297 -3.00 5.80 11.27
CA TRP A 297 -2.55 4.77 12.23
C TRP A 297 -3.40 4.79 13.50
N TRP A 298 -3.65 5.98 14.07
CA TRP A 298 -4.52 6.14 15.23
C TRP A 298 -5.96 5.74 14.90
N LEU A 299 -6.50 6.24 13.78
CA LEU A 299 -7.85 5.93 13.31
C LEU A 299 -8.07 4.43 13.22
N VAL A 300 -7.17 3.73 12.53
CA VAL A 300 -7.32 2.30 12.25
C VAL A 300 -7.07 1.43 13.49
N ASN A 301 -6.10 1.78 14.37
CA ASN A 301 -5.68 0.89 15.43
C ASN A 301 -6.25 1.24 16.81
N LYS A 302 -6.64 2.50 17.04
CA LYS A 302 -7.04 3.01 18.35
C LYS A 302 -8.47 3.53 18.42
N SER A 303 -9.11 3.86 17.28
CA SER A 303 -10.45 4.43 17.28
C SER A 303 -11.56 3.38 17.17
N SER A 304 -12.74 3.72 17.66
CA SER A 304 -13.96 2.91 17.50
C SER A 304 -14.41 2.84 16.04
N LEU A 305 -14.18 3.90 15.24
CA LEU A 305 -14.46 3.89 13.81
C LEU A 305 -13.56 2.89 13.08
N GLY A 306 -12.26 2.87 13.38
CA GLY A 306 -11.33 1.91 12.79
C GLY A 306 -11.67 0.46 13.14
N PHE A 307 -12.15 0.20 14.34
CA PHE A 307 -12.70 -1.10 14.72
C PHE A 307 -13.88 -1.48 13.82
N ARG A 308 -14.87 -0.59 13.68
CA ARG A 308 -16.04 -0.82 12.82
C ARG A 308 -15.66 -1.04 11.36
N PHE A 309 -14.69 -0.29 10.82
CA PHE A 309 -14.21 -0.45 9.45
C PHE A 309 -13.56 -1.82 9.23
N ARG A 310 -12.75 -2.31 10.16
CA ARG A 310 -12.17 -3.65 10.09
C ARG A 310 -13.24 -4.73 10.17
N THR A 311 -14.21 -4.58 11.08
CA THR A 311 -15.30 -5.55 11.26
C THR A 311 -16.13 -5.71 10.00
N ILE A 312 -16.50 -4.61 9.31
CA ILE A 312 -17.20 -4.71 8.02
C ILE A 312 -16.35 -5.32 6.92
N GLY A 313 -15.03 -5.09 6.96
CA GLY A 313 -14.09 -5.68 5.98
C GLY A 313 -13.92 -7.19 6.16
N GLU A 314 -13.91 -7.67 7.39
CA GLU A 314 -13.76 -9.10 7.70
C GLU A 314 -15.08 -9.86 7.48
N ASN A 315 -16.19 -9.34 8.02
CA ASN A 315 -17.50 -9.99 7.87
C ASN A 315 -18.66 -8.98 7.98
N PRO A 316 -19.19 -8.49 6.85
CA PRO A 316 -20.30 -7.54 6.86
C PRO A 316 -21.60 -8.07 7.49
N ARG A 317 -21.82 -9.41 7.45
CA ARG A 317 -22.99 -10.03 8.06
C ARG A 317 -22.90 -10.01 9.58
N ALA A 318 -21.74 -10.39 10.14
CA ALA A 318 -21.47 -10.32 11.57
C ALA A 318 -21.55 -8.88 12.09
N ALA A 319 -20.99 -7.89 11.35
CA ALA A 319 -21.11 -6.49 11.70
C ALA A 319 -22.58 -6.03 11.81
N ARG A 320 -23.44 -6.48 10.90
CA ARG A 320 -24.88 -6.16 10.92
C ARG A 320 -25.59 -6.76 12.13
N VAL A 321 -25.28 -8.02 12.48
CA VAL A 321 -25.84 -8.68 13.69
C VAL A 321 -25.38 -7.95 14.95
N ALA A 322 -24.15 -7.41 14.97
CA ALA A 322 -23.63 -6.58 16.05
C ALA A 322 -24.22 -5.14 16.08
N GLY A 323 -25.25 -4.85 15.29
CA GLY A 323 -25.94 -3.54 15.27
C GLY A 323 -25.20 -2.45 14.48
N MET A 324 -24.19 -2.78 13.69
CA MET A 324 -23.47 -1.79 12.87
C MET A 324 -24.21 -1.50 11.56
N SER A 325 -24.39 -0.22 11.22
CA SER A 325 -24.95 0.17 9.94
C SER A 325 -23.89 0.04 8.83
N VAL A 326 -23.86 -1.11 8.16
CA VAL A 326 -22.91 -1.38 7.05
C VAL A 326 -23.00 -0.33 5.94
N PRO A 327 -24.22 0.11 5.49
CA PRO A 327 -24.31 1.14 4.45
C PRO A 327 -23.66 2.47 4.87
N ALA A 328 -23.95 2.94 6.08
CA ALA A 328 -23.37 4.19 6.58
C ALA A 328 -21.84 4.11 6.72
N LEU A 329 -21.32 2.98 7.20
CA LEU A 329 -19.87 2.76 7.32
C LEU A 329 -19.20 2.68 5.94
N THR A 330 -19.84 2.08 4.94
CA THR A 330 -19.35 2.07 3.55
C THR A 330 -19.20 3.49 3.00
N ILE A 331 -20.20 4.35 3.23
CA ILE A 331 -20.12 5.78 2.82
C ILE A 331 -18.95 6.46 3.53
N TRP A 332 -18.84 6.34 4.85
CA TRP A 332 -17.79 7.00 5.61
C TRP A 332 -16.37 6.53 5.24
N VAL A 333 -16.19 5.24 4.96
CA VAL A 333 -14.90 4.71 4.46
C VAL A 333 -14.52 5.40 3.16
N MET A 334 -15.44 5.50 2.20
CA MET A 334 -15.17 6.10 0.90
C MET A 334 -14.96 7.62 0.98
N VAL A 335 -15.69 8.31 1.86
CA VAL A 335 -15.49 9.75 2.15
C VAL A 335 -14.11 10.00 2.74
N ILE A 336 -13.71 9.26 3.78
CA ILE A 336 -12.40 9.43 4.42
C ILE A 336 -11.27 9.00 3.48
N SER A 337 -11.47 7.92 2.74
CA SER A 337 -10.52 7.50 1.69
C SER A 337 -10.32 8.60 0.66
N GLY A 338 -11.41 9.15 0.12
CA GLY A 338 -11.36 10.26 -0.83
C GLY A 338 -10.74 11.53 -0.24
N ALA A 339 -11.01 11.83 1.03
CA ALA A 339 -10.39 12.95 1.75
C ALA A 339 -8.86 12.84 1.78
N LEU A 340 -8.34 11.64 2.13
CA LEU A 340 -6.89 11.38 2.15
C LEU A 340 -6.28 11.47 0.74
N VAL A 341 -6.97 10.92 -0.26
CA VAL A 341 -6.52 11.02 -1.66
C VAL A 341 -6.59 12.48 -2.16
N GLY A 342 -7.57 13.26 -1.68
CA GLY A 342 -7.68 14.69 -1.97
C GLY A 342 -6.51 15.53 -1.44
N ILE A 343 -5.85 15.09 -0.34
CA ILE A 343 -4.59 15.70 0.14
C ILE A 343 -3.50 15.58 -0.93
N ALA A 344 -3.40 14.43 -1.61
CA ALA A 344 -2.46 14.26 -2.71
C ALA A 344 -2.76 15.23 -3.87
N GLY A 345 -4.04 15.46 -4.17
CA GLY A 345 -4.46 16.46 -5.16
C GLY A 345 -4.08 17.89 -4.77
N ALA A 346 -4.29 18.28 -3.51
CA ALA A 346 -3.85 19.56 -2.98
C ALA A 346 -2.33 19.74 -3.08
N TYR A 347 -1.58 18.71 -2.69
CA TYR A 347 -0.12 18.72 -2.77
C TYR A 347 0.38 18.93 -4.21
N GLN A 348 -0.26 18.27 -5.20
CA GLN A 348 0.11 18.45 -6.60
C GLN A 348 0.02 19.91 -7.05
N VAL A 349 -0.94 20.68 -6.55
CA VAL A 349 -1.14 22.09 -6.89
C VAL A 349 -0.25 23.03 -6.08
N GLN A 350 0.03 22.71 -4.80
CA GLN A 350 0.76 23.59 -3.89
C GLN A 350 2.27 23.34 -3.85
N GLY A 351 2.72 22.15 -4.25
CA GLY A 351 4.14 21.73 -4.18
C GLY A 351 4.72 21.32 -5.52
N ALA A 352 4.05 20.42 -6.26
CA ALA A 352 4.64 19.80 -7.45
C ALA A 352 4.44 20.58 -8.74
N VAL A 353 3.22 21.08 -9.01
CA VAL A 353 2.83 21.77 -10.28
C VAL A 353 2.23 23.12 -9.97
N THR A 354 3.08 24.09 -9.63
CA THR A 354 2.68 25.40 -9.12
C THR A 354 2.39 26.44 -10.21
N THR A 355 2.90 26.21 -11.43
CA THR A 355 2.80 27.15 -12.57
C THR A 355 1.50 27.07 -13.35
N GLY A 356 0.56 26.25 -12.88
CA GLY A 356 -0.70 25.95 -13.55
C GLY A 356 -0.78 24.47 -13.92
N PHE A 357 -1.96 23.86 -13.71
CA PHE A 357 -2.16 22.43 -13.93
C PHE A 357 -3.07 22.15 -15.13
N THR A 358 -2.91 20.94 -15.67
CA THR A 358 -3.74 20.38 -16.73
C THR A 358 -4.54 19.19 -16.20
N SER A 359 -5.38 18.58 -17.02
CA SER A 359 -6.12 17.37 -16.66
C SER A 359 -5.24 16.13 -16.37
N GLY A 360 -3.95 16.20 -16.67
CA GLY A 360 -2.96 15.15 -16.36
C GLY A 360 -2.25 15.33 -15.01
N ILE A 361 -2.71 16.23 -14.14
CA ILE A 361 -2.04 16.56 -12.87
C ILE A 361 -1.88 15.37 -11.91
N ASP A 362 -2.69 14.33 -12.05
CA ASP A 362 -2.54 13.12 -11.22
C ASP A 362 -1.24 12.34 -11.51
N ALA A 363 -0.62 12.55 -12.70
CA ALA A 363 0.67 11.97 -13.11
C ALA A 363 0.81 10.44 -12.83
N GLY A 364 -0.32 9.70 -12.86
CA GLY A 364 -0.39 8.28 -12.57
C GLY A 364 -0.39 7.93 -11.08
N ILE A 365 -0.31 8.91 -10.18
CA ILE A 365 -0.26 8.71 -8.72
C ILE A 365 -1.47 7.92 -8.22
N GLY A 366 -2.65 8.14 -8.81
CA GLY A 366 -3.87 7.44 -8.43
C GLY A 366 -3.77 5.92 -8.58
N PHE A 367 -3.12 5.43 -9.62
CA PHE A 367 -2.87 3.99 -9.83
C PHE A 367 -1.67 3.49 -9.03
N ASP A 368 -0.58 4.26 -8.99
CA ASP A 368 0.61 3.94 -8.19
C ASP A 368 0.25 3.77 -6.71
N ALA A 369 -0.69 4.56 -6.19
CA ALA A 369 -1.16 4.48 -4.82
C ALA A 369 -1.87 3.16 -4.47
N ILE A 370 -2.49 2.50 -5.46
CA ILE A 370 -3.07 1.15 -5.28
C ILE A 370 -1.94 0.15 -5.00
N THR A 371 -0.89 0.22 -5.81
CA THR A 371 0.27 -0.67 -5.68
C THR A 371 1.02 -0.41 -4.37
N VAL A 372 1.16 0.85 -3.99
CA VAL A 372 1.73 1.29 -2.69
C VAL A 372 0.90 0.76 -1.51
N ALA A 373 -0.43 0.83 -1.58
CA ALA A 373 -1.32 0.30 -0.54
C ALA A 373 -1.19 -1.22 -0.39
N LEU A 374 -1.11 -1.95 -1.51
CA LEU A 374 -0.91 -3.40 -1.53
C LEU A 374 0.47 -3.79 -1.00
N LEU A 375 1.53 -3.13 -1.48
CA LEU A 375 2.90 -3.33 -1.02
C LEU A 375 3.03 -3.08 0.49
N GLY A 376 2.41 -2.00 0.98
CA GLY A 376 2.32 -1.65 2.40
C GLY A 376 1.40 -2.57 3.21
N ARG A 377 0.78 -3.59 2.56
CA ARG A 377 -0.19 -4.52 3.19
C ARG A 377 -1.32 -3.78 3.90
N SER A 378 -1.73 -2.65 3.35
CA SER A 378 -2.73 -1.74 3.93
C SER A 378 -2.45 -1.32 5.38
N LYS A 379 -1.18 -1.37 5.84
CA LYS A 379 -0.74 -0.86 7.14
C LYS A 379 -0.20 0.56 6.96
N PRO A 380 -0.59 1.56 7.77
CA PRO A 380 -0.19 2.96 7.55
C PRO A 380 1.33 3.15 7.44
N TRP A 381 2.12 2.60 8.35
CA TRP A 381 3.58 2.64 8.27
C TRP A 381 4.15 1.80 7.11
N GLY A 382 3.46 0.73 6.73
CA GLY A 382 3.82 -0.04 5.53
C GLY A 382 3.62 0.75 4.26
N VAL A 383 2.52 1.50 4.16
CA VAL A 383 2.22 2.41 3.04
C VAL A 383 3.26 3.54 2.97
N PHE A 384 3.65 4.12 4.12
CA PHE A 384 4.70 5.14 4.18
C PHE A 384 6.00 4.64 3.55
N TRP A 385 6.52 3.49 3.99
CA TRP A 385 7.76 2.96 3.44
C TRP A 385 7.65 2.50 1.98
N ALA A 386 6.49 1.96 1.61
CA ALA A 386 6.22 1.60 0.22
C ALA A 386 6.20 2.82 -0.70
N ALA A 387 5.60 3.93 -0.25
CA ALA A 387 5.56 5.19 -1.00
C ALA A 387 6.97 5.80 -1.16
N ILE A 388 7.81 5.77 -0.10
CA ILE A 388 9.21 6.19 -0.18
C ILE A 388 9.96 5.36 -1.24
N LEU A 389 9.79 4.02 -1.23
CA LEU A 389 10.41 3.15 -2.23
C LEU A 389 9.97 3.53 -3.65
N PHE A 390 8.68 3.79 -3.86
CA PHE A 390 8.15 4.21 -5.17
C PHE A 390 8.67 5.59 -5.58
N GLY A 391 8.79 6.54 -4.65
CA GLY A 391 9.40 7.84 -4.90
C GLY A 391 10.86 7.72 -5.33
N VAL A 392 11.64 6.86 -4.65
CA VAL A 392 13.02 6.53 -5.00
C VAL A 392 13.11 5.94 -6.42
N LEU A 393 12.27 4.95 -6.73
CA LEU A 393 12.27 4.31 -8.04
C LEU A 393 11.86 5.30 -9.15
N LYS A 394 10.85 6.14 -8.91
CA LYS A 394 10.35 7.10 -9.91
C LYS A 394 11.39 8.19 -10.19
N ASN A 395 11.97 8.79 -9.16
CA ASN A 395 13.00 9.80 -9.30
C ASN A 395 14.28 9.24 -9.94
N GLY A 396 14.71 8.04 -9.51
CA GLY A 396 15.83 7.32 -10.12
C GLY A 396 15.57 6.93 -11.57
N GLY A 397 14.33 6.62 -11.91
CA GLY A 397 13.90 6.33 -13.27
C GLY A 397 14.06 7.51 -14.23
N TYR A 398 13.72 8.72 -13.79
CA TYR A 398 13.98 9.93 -14.57
C TYR A 398 15.49 10.15 -14.82
N ALA A 399 16.31 9.91 -13.80
CA ALA A 399 17.77 10.01 -13.95
C ALA A 399 18.32 8.92 -14.89
N MET A 400 17.83 7.71 -14.79
CA MET A 400 18.17 6.60 -15.69
C MET A 400 17.77 6.92 -17.14
N GLN A 401 16.60 7.49 -17.36
CA GLN A 401 16.16 7.92 -18.69
C GLN A 401 17.06 9.02 -19.24
N ALA A 402 17.39 10.02 -18.43
CA ALA A 402 18.22 11.14 -18.84
C ALA A 402 19.67 10.73 -19.15
N ALA A 403 20.25 9.82 -18.35
CA ALA A 403 21.65 9.41 -18.48
C ALA A 403 21.88 8.28 -19.50
N ASN A 404 20.96 7.34 -19.60
CA ASN A 404 21.13 6.10 -20.38
C ASN A 404 20.11 5.96 -21.53
N GLY A 405 19.17 6.89 -21.69
CA GLY A 405 18.12 6.81 -22.73
C GLY A 405 17.09 5.70 -22.50
N ILE A 406 17.10 5.04 -21.33
CA ILE A 406 16.20 3.94 -21.01
C ILE A 406 14.81 4.50 -20.68
N PRO A 407 13.72 4.06 -21.37
CA PRO A 407 12.39 4.58 -21.13
C PRO A 407 11.94 4.40 -19.67
N ILE A 408 11.28 5.42 -19.12
CA ILE A 408 10.77 5.40 -17.73
C ILE A 408 9.75 4.28 -17.49
N ASP A 409 9.12 3.78 -18.55
CA ASP A 409 8.18 2.65 -18.49
C ASP A 409 8.82 1.38 -17.91
N ILE A 410 10.14 1.21 -18.08
CA ILE A 410 10.88 0.10 -17.46
C ILE A 410 10.83 0.19 -15.94
N VAL A 411 10.81 1.39 -15.37
CA VAL A 411 10.63 1.58 -13.93
C VAL A 411 9.23 1.14 -13.51
N GLY A 412 8.21 1.42 -14.31
CA GLY A 412 6.86 0.89 -14.11
C GLY A 412 6.83 -0.65 -14.07
N VAL A 413 7.60 -1.31 -14.94
CA VAL A 413 7.76 -2.78 -14.93
C VAL A 413 8.47 -3.24 -13.65
N ILE A 414 9.52 -2.54 -13.18
CA ILE A 414 10.18 -2.83 -11.89
C ILE A 414 9.15 -2.77 -10.75
N GLN A 415 8.38 -1.69 -10.68
CA GLN A 415 7.36 -1.49 -9.64
C GLN A 415 6.30 -2.60 -9.68
N ALA A 416 5.79 -2.94 -10.87
CA ALA A 416 4.81 -3.99 -11.05
C ALA A 416 5.34 -5.38 -10.63
N LEU A 417 6.58 -5.70 -10.97
CA LEU A 417 7.22 -6.97 -10.58
C LEU A 417 7.48 -7.03 -9.07
N ILE A 418 7.92 -5.93 -8.44
CA ILE A 418 8.08 -5.87 -6.99
C ILE A 418 6.74 -6.19 -6.31
N VAL A 419 5.66 -5.54 -6.76
CA VAL A 419 4.32 -5.77 -6.20
C VAL A 419 3.84 -7.20 -6.44
N LEU A 420 4.01 -7.73 -7.66
CA LEU A 420 3.66 -9.11 -8.00
C LEU A 420 4.35 -10.12 -7.07
N PHE A 421 5.66 -10.00 -6.90
CA PHE A 421 6.42 -10.94 -6.07
C PHE A 421 6.13 -10.79 -4.57
N ILE A 422 5.82 -9.58 -4.10
CA ILE A 422 5.44 -9.35 -2.70
C ILE A 422 4.00 -9.79 -2.45
N ALA A 423 3.09 -9.62 -3.40
CA ALA A 423 1.70 -10.07 -3.31
C ALA A 423 1.57 -11.61 -3.42
N ALA A 424 2.53 -12.26 -4.09
CA ALA A 424 2.56 -13.71 -4.27
C ALA A 424 3.77 -14.39 -3.57
N PRO A 425 3.85 -14.37 -2.21
CA PRO A 425 4.95 -14.98 -1.47
C PRO A 425 5.23 -16.46 -1.80
N PRO A 426 4.21 -17.29 -2.12
CA PRO A 426 4.45 -18.66 -2.54
C PRO A 426 5.28 -18.77 -3.82
N LEU A 427 5.14 -17.83 -4.76
CA LEU A 427 5.92 -17.81 -6.00
C LEU A 427 7.41 -17.58 -5.70
N VAL A 428 7.73 -16.58 -4.89
CA VAL A 428 9.11 -16.28 -4.47
C VAL A 428 9.71 -17.48 -3.72
N ARG A 429 8.96 -18.08 -2.80
CA ARG A 429 9.40 -19.27 -2.07
C ARG A 429 9.65 -20.48 -2.99
N ALA A 430 8.84 -20.66 -4.02
CA ALA A 430 9.01 -21.72 -5.01
C ALA A 430 10.29 -21.52 -5.84
N ILE A 431 10.55 -20.30 -6.30
CA ILE A 431 11.74 -19.94 -7.09
C ILE A 431 13.02 -20.17 -6.26
N PHE A 432 13.04 -19.70 -5.00
CA PHE A 432 14.21 -19.82 -4.12
C PHE A 432 14.20 -21.12 -3.28
N ARG A 433 13.23 -22.03 -3.50
CA ARG A 433 13.08 -23.32 -2.77
C ARG A 433 13.06 -23.17 -1.25
N ILE A 434 12.46 -22.07 -0.74
CA ILE A 434 12.37 -21.79 0.69
C ILE A 434 11.21 -22.59 1.30
N PRO A 435 11.42 -23.34 2.41
CA PRO A 435 10.37 -24.12 3.05
C PRO A 435 9.18 -23.27 3.48
N GLN A 436 7.96 -23.80 3.34
CA GLN A 436 6.77 -23.10 3.84
C GLN A 436 6.74 -23.18 5.37
N PRO A 437 6.45 -22.04 6.08
CA PRO A 437 6.23 -22.08 7.52
C PRO A 437 4.99 -22.92 7.80
N GLY A 438 5.15 -24.03 8.52
CA GLY A 438 4.02 -24.90 8.89
C GLY A 438 3.94 -26.23 8.13
N ALA A 439 4.79 -26.50 7.15
CA ALA A 439 5.00 -27.85 6.65
C ALA A 439 5.75 -28.71 7.70
N ARG A 440 5.14 -28.87 8.89
CA ARG A 440 5.55 -29.92 9.81
C ARG A 440 5.51 -31.21 9.00
N LYS A 441 6.66 -31.87 8.86
CA LYS A 441 6.74 -33.25 8.40
C LYS A 441 5.60 -34.00 9.09
N ARG A 442 4.60 -34.43 8.35
CA ARG A 442 3.65 -35.45 8.79
C ARG A 442 4.52 -36.68 9.08
N THR A 443 5.01 -36.73 10.28
CA THR A 443 5.71 -37.88 10.81
C THR A 443 4.79 -39.08 10.56
N LYS A 444 5.34 -40.07 9.89
CA LYS A 444 4.71 -41.37 9.64
C LYS A 444 4.40 -42.10 10.97
N THR A 445 3.48 -41.55 11.76
CA THR A 445 3.02 -42.20 13.03
C THR A 445 1.66 -42.87 12.85
N SER A 446 1.25 -43.15 11.61
CA SER A 446 -0.01 -43.83 11.32
C SER A 446 0.17 -45.29 10.81
N LYS A 447 1.31 -45.94 11.03
CA LYS A 447 1.44 -47.36 10.66
C LYS A 447 1.47 -48.32 11.84
N ASN A 448 1.63 -47.83 13.08
CA ASN A 448 1.69 -48.68 14.26
C ASN A 448 0.38 -48.78 15.06
N SER A 449 -0.61 -47.93 14.85
CA SER A 449 -1.89 -48.02 15.57
C SER A 449 -2.86 -49.05 14.96
N LYS A 450 -2.62 -49.52 13.72
CA LYS A 450 -3.47 -50.56 13.10
C LYS A 450 -3.01 -52.00 13.42
N LYS A 451 -1.83 -52.21 14.08
CA LYS A 451 -1.38 -53.51 14.52
C LYS A 451 -1.72 -53.81 15.98
N ALA A 452 -2.16 -52.85 16.76
CA ALA A 452 -2.53 -53.04 18.19
C ALA A 452 -4.04 -53.27 18.42
N VAL A 453 -4.86 -53.31 17.38
CA VAL A 453 -6.31 -53.59 17.47
C VAL A 453 -6.66 -54.96 16.84
N ALA A 454 -5.65 -55.70 16.36
CA ALA A 454 -5.82 -57.04 15.74
C ALA A 454 -4.99 -58.14 16.44
N ALA A 455 -4.68 -57.95 17.75
CA ALA A 455 -4.12 -59.00 18.61
C ALA A 455 -4.96 -59.15 19.88
#